data_8c55d343cca1088f77dd03cbc72e5f06
#
_entry.id   8c55d343cca1088f77dd03cbc72e5f06
#
_cell.length_a   1.000
_cell.length_b   1.000
_cell.length_c   1.000
_cell.angle_alpha   90.00
_cell.angle_beta   90.00
_cell.angle_gamma   90.00
#
_symmetry.space_group_name_H-M   'P 1'
#
loop_
_entity.id
_entity.type
_entity.pdbx_description
1 polymer ?
#
loop_
_entity_poly.entity_id
_entity_poly.type
_entity_poly.pdbx_seq_one_letter_code
_entity_poly.pdbx_strand_id
1 'polypeptide(L)'
;MADDPYDVLARDPELAPLVEHHGPLDVTPAADPFARLIVSVCNQQLSTDSAAAIEQRLFDRFEVTPEAILAADSDALREVGLSGQKVEYVENIARAFAEGDLSVAQLRETADDGVRDRLTEIRGVGPWTADMFLIFVLAREDVFPVGDLGIRKGMAELYGYDTDDRAGMRAHAERWQPYRSYASRYLWRAVD
;
A
#
# COMPACT_ATOMS: atom_id res chain seq x y z
N MET A 1 -13.88 11.94 22.82
CA MET A 1 -12.59 11.30 22.49
C MET A 1 -12.88 10.38 21.33
N ALA A 2 -12.02 10.31 20.32
CA ALA A 2 -12.17 9.26 19.31
C ALA A 2 -12.04 7.90 20.02
N ASP A 3 -12.84 6.91 19.62
CA ASP A 3 -12.70 5.55 20.12
C ASP A 3 -11.32 5.01 19.73
N ASP A 4 -10.75 4.13 20.54
CA ASP A 4 -9.52 3.43 20.17
C ASP A 4 -9.83 2.49 18.98
N PRO A 5 -9.02 2.51 17.90
CA PRO A 5 -9.26 1.67 16.73
C PRO A 5 -9.36 0.19 17.08
N TYR A 6 -8.58 -0.28 18.02
CA TYR A 6 -8.58 -1.69 18.43
C TYR A 6 -9.84 -2.08 19.20
N ASP A 7 -10.38 -1.17 20.01
CA ASP A 7 -11.67 -1.37 20.70
C ASP A 7 -12.83 -1.43 19.69
N VAL A 8 -12.75 -0.64 18.60
CA VAL A 8 -13.76 -0.69 17.53
C VAL A 8 -13.68 -2.01 16.78
N LEU A 9 -12.49 -2.44 16.38
CA LEU A 9 -12.28 -3.68 15.63
C LEU A 9 -12.56 -4.94 16.48
N ALA A 10 -12.29 -4.90 17.78
CA ALA A 10 -12.63 -5.99 18.70
C ALA A 10 -14.15 -6.22 18.88
N ARG A 11 -15.00 -5.29 18.41
CA ARG A 11 -16.47 -5.50 18.37
C ARG A 11 -16.90 -6.38 17.19
N ASP A 12 -16.03 -6.54 16.19
CA ASP A 12 -16.27 -7.45 15.06
C ASP A 12 -15.85 -8.87 15.46
N PRO A 13 -16.77 -9.85 15.48
CA PRO A 13 -16.49 -11.18 16.02
C PRO A 13 -15.39 -11.93 15.24
N GLU A 14 -15.20 -11.65 13.97
CA GLU A 14 -14.20 -12.32 13.13
C GLU A 14 -12.83 -11.63 13.23
N LEU A 15 -12.79 -10.30 13.47
CA LEU A 15 -11.53 -9.58 13.69
C LEU A 15 -11.03 -9.66 15.13
N ALA A 16 -11.93 -9.81 16.12
CA ALA A 16 -11.57 -9.83 17.54
C ALA A 16 -10.45 -10.85 17.87
N PRO A 17 -10.49 -12.12 17.39
CA PRO A 17 -9.42 -13.08 17.63
C PRO A 17 -8.09 -12.66 17.02
N LEU A 18 -8.09 -11.97 15.88
CA LEU A 18 -6.86 -11.47 15.24
C LEU A 18 -6.29 -10.27 16.00
N VAL A 19 -7.14 -9.38 16.50
CA VAL A 19 -6.73 -8.25 17.35
C VAL A 19 -6.09 -8.78 18.64
N GLU A 20 -6.69 -9.78 19.28
CA GLU A 20 -6.14 -10.41 20.50
C GLU A 20 -4.81 -11.13 20.22
N HIS A 21 -4.72 -11.87 19.11
CA HIS A 21 -3.54 -12.67 18.76
C HIS A 21 -2.33 -11.83 18.36
N HIS A 22 -2.53 -10.83 17.50
CA HIS A 22 -1.44 -10.03 16.93
C HIS A 22 -1.13 -8.76 17.75
N GLY A 23 -2.02 -8.38 18.67
CA GLY A 23 -1.94 -7.08 19.33
C GLY A 23 -2.11 -5.90 18.38
N PRO A 24 -1.75 -4.67 18.81
CA PRO A 24 -1.85 -3.48 18.00
C PRO A 24 -1.03 -3.54 16.71
N LEU A 25 -1.67 -3.28 15.58
CA LEU A 25 -1.05 -3.17 14.26
C LEU A 25 -1.18 -1.72 13.77
N ASP A 26 -0.24 -0.87 14.18
CA ASP A 26 -0.32 0.57 13.95
C ASP A 26 -0.28 0.95 12.46
N VAL A 27 -1.02 2.02 12.14
CA VAL A 27 -0.97 2.71 10.86
C VAL A 27 -0.06 3.94 11.05
N THR A 28 1.22 3.79 10.70
CA THR A 28 2.25 4.82 10.85
C THR A 28 2.85 5.20 9.50
N PRO A 29 3.21 6.49 9.31
CA PRO A 29 3.79 6.91 8.04
C PRO A 29 5.19 6.33 7.87
N ALA A 30 5.50 5.89 6.64
CA ALA A 30 6.84 5.48 6.28
C ALA A 30 7.85 6.63 6.47
N ALA A 31 9.06 6.30 6.95
CA ALA A 31 10.13 7.26 7.12
C ALA A 31 10.57 7.85 5.77
N ASP A 32 10.58 7.04 4.72
CA ASP A 32 10.89 7.45 3.35
C ASP A 32 9.68 7.20 2.42
N PRO A 33 8.96 8.26 2.04
CA PRO A 33 7.82 8.20 1.13
C PRO A 33 8.15 7.68 -0.26
N PHE A 34 9.30 8.08 -0.81
CA PHE A 34 9.73 7.67 -2.13
C PHE A 34 10.06 6.17 -2.15
N ALA A 35 10.95 5.73 -1.26
CA ALA A 35 11.32 4.33 -1.13
C ALA A 35 10.09 3.44 -0.92
N ARG A 36 9.13 3.87 -0.09
CA ARG A 36 7.89 3.11 0.14
C ARG A 36 7.02 2.99 -1.11
N LEU A 37 6.96 4.03 -1.95
CA LEU A 37 6.24 3.96 -3.21
C LEU A 37 6.93 3.02 -4.22
N ILE A 38 8.26 3.06 -4.29
CA ILE A 38 9.06 2.13 -5.10
C ILE A 38 8.81 0.67 -4.67
N VAL A 39 8.80 0.39 -3.37
CA VAL A 39 8.44 -0.94 -2.82
C VAL A 39 7.05 -1.38 -3.31
N SER A 40 6.08 -0.47 -3.33
CA SER A 40 4.73 -0.79 -3.86
C SER A 40 4.76 -1.20 -5.34
N VAL A 41 5.61 -0.57 -6.16
CA VAL A 41 5.81 -0.98 -7.56
C VAL A 41 6.47 -2.37 -7.65
N CYS A 42 7.47 -2.65 -6.80
CA CYS A 42 8.09 -3.98 -6.73
C CYS A 42 7.06 -5.07 -6.43
N ASN A 43 6.10 -4.78 -5.56
CA ASN A 43 5.05 -5.73 -5.15
C ASN A 43 3.95 -5.95 -6.21
N GLN A 44 3.81 -5.09 -7.22
CA GLN A 44 2.77 -5.26 -8.24
C GLN A 44 2.87 -6.64 -8.94
N GLN A 45 1.77 -7.39 -8.94
CA GLN A 45 1.62 -8.66 -9.69
C GLN A 45 2.66 -9.74 -9.35
N LEU A 46 3.20 -9.73 -8.15
CA LEU A 46 4.14 -10.73 -7.66
C LEU A 46 3.64 -11.36 -6.36
N SER A 47 4.18 -12.55 -6.05
CA SER A 47 4.06 -13.11 -4.71
C SER A 47 4.91 -12.32 -3.73
N THR A 48 4.55 -12.34 -2.45
CA THR A 48 5.28 -11.67 -1.37
C THR A 48 6.77 -12.01 -1.38
N ASP A 49 7.13 -13.30 -1.51
CA ASP A 49 8.53 -13.76 -1.52
C ASP A 49 9.31 -13.22 -2.71
N SER A 50 8.69 -13.25 -3.91
CA SER A 50 9.34 -12.73 -5.13
C SER A 50 9.57 -11.23 -5.05
N ALA A 51 8.58 -10.50 -4.53
CA ALA A 51 8.69 -9.05 -4.34
C ALA A 51 9.75 -8.70 -3.31
N ALA A 52 9.78 -9.38 -2.16
CA ALA A 52 10.78 -9.18 -1.11
C ALA A 52 12.21 -9.43 -1.62
N ALA A 53 12.41 -10.47 -2.45
CA ALA A 53 13.71 -10.76 -3.04
C ALA A 53 14.19 -9.66 -4.03
N ILE A 54 13.26 -9.04 -4.78
CA ILE A 54 13.59 -7.91 -5.67
C ILE A 54 13.90 -6.67 -4.85
N GLU A 55 13.05 -6.38 -3.86
CA GLU A 55 13.24 -5.27 -2.93
C GLU A 55 14.62 -5.34 -2.28
N GLN A 56 14.96 -6.49 -1.68
CA GLN A 56 16.27 -6.69 -1.04
C GLN A 56 17.42 -6.37 -2.00
N ARG A 57 17.42 -6.93 -3.24
CA ARG A 57 18.47 -6.68 -4.22
C ARG A 57 18.52 -5.21 -4.68
N LEU A 58 17.36 -4.54 -4.77
CA LEU A 58 17.30 -3.13 -5.14
C LEU A 58 17.98 -2.26 -4.07
N PHE A 59 17.62 -2.47 -2.80
CA PHE A 59 18.18 -1.71 -1.67
C PHE A 59 19.65 -2.06 -1.37
N ASP A 60 20.09 -3.29 -1.66
CA ASP A 60 21.50 -3.68 -1.52
C ASP A 60 22.38 -3.04 -2.59
N ARG A 61 21.82 -2.76 -3.78
CA ARG A 61 22.61 -2.28 -4.92
C ARG A 61 22.54 -0.78 -5.14
N PHE A 62 21.44 -0.16 -4.77
CA PHE A 62 21.17 1.25 -5.02
C PHE A 62 20.81 1.98 -3.73
N GLU A 63 21.22 3.22 -3.63
CA GLU A 63 20.54 4.19 -2.79
C GLU A 63 19.18 4.49 -3.43
N VAL A 64 18.07 4.18 -2.71
CA VAL A 64 16.72 4.32 -3.29
C VAL A 64 16.26 5.75 -3.05
N THR A 65 16.85 6.69 -3.82
CA THR A 65 16.44 8.10 -3.89
C THR A 65 16.02 8.45 -5.32
N PRO A 66 15.22 9.51 -5.53
CA PRO A 66 14.83 9.93 -6.87
C PRO A 66 16.05 10.15 -7.80
N GLU A 67 17.05 10.84 -7.31
CA GLU A 67 18.26 11.17 -8.05
C GLU A 67 19.07 9.92 -8.42
N ALA A 68 19.25 9.00 -7.48
CA ALA A 68 20.00 7.76 -7.71
C ALA A 68 19.27 6.84 -8.71
N ILE A 69 17.95 6.73 -8.62
CA ILE A 69 17.16 5.95 -9.60
C ILE A 69 17.24 6.56 -11.00
N LEU A 70 17.17 7.89 -11.13
CA LEU A 70 17.30 8.57 -12.42
C LEU A 70 18.69 8.50 -13.01
N ALA A 71 19.73 8.39 -12.18
CA ALA A 71 21.12 8.24 -12.62
C ALA A 71 21.51 6.78 -12.90
N ALA A 72 20.70 5.81 -12.48
CA ALA A 72 20.98 4.39 -12.65
C ALA A 72 20.82 3.97 -14.13
N ASP A 73 21.68 3.02 -14.54
CA ASP A 73 21.50 2.35 -15.83
C ASP A 73 20.26 1.44 -15.78
N SER A 74 19.38 1.55 -16.79
CA SER A 74 18.13 0.77 -16.86
C SER A 74 18.40 -0.74 -16.89
N ASP A 75 19.52 -1.20 -17.46
CA ASP A 75 19.90 -2.62 -17.44
C ASP A 75 20.32 -3.06 -16.04
N ALA A 76 21.00 -2.20 -15.28
CA ALA A 76 21.32 -2.47 -13.88
C ALA A 76 20.06 -2.57 -13.00
N LEU A 77 19.02 -1.78 -13.27
CA LEU A 77 17.71 -1.91 -12.61
C LEU A 77 16.98 -3.20 -13.01
N ARG A 78 17.16 -3.69 -14.25
CA ARG A 78 16.63 -5.00 -14.66
C ARG A 78 17.34 -6.17 -13.98
N GLU A 79 18.64 -6.06 -13.76
CA GLU A 79 19.45 -7.10 -13.10
C GLU A 79 19.03 -7.38 -11.65
N VAL A 80 18.43 -6.41 -10.94
CA VAL A 80 17.86 -6.67 -9.61
C VAL A 80 16.52 -7.42 -9.66
N GLY A 81 15.95 -7.59 -10.87
CA GLY A 81 14.72 -8.35 -11.11
C GLY A 81 13.51 -7.50 -11.49
N LEU A 82 13.69 -6.20 -11.75
CA LEU A 82 12.61 -5.36 -12.27
C LEU A 82 12.36 -5.69 -13.74
N SER A 83 11.08 -5.89 -14.12
CA SER A 83 10.72 -5.96 -15.53
C SER A 83 10.97 -4.61 -16.21
N GLY A 84 11.15 -4.61 -17.54
CA GLY A 84 11.32 -3.34 -18.28
C GLY A 84 10.20 -2.34 -18.02
N GLN A 85 8.97 -2.82 -17.85
CA GLN A 85 7.82 -1.99 -17.48
C GLN A 85 7.95 -1.39 -16.07
N LYS A 86 8.42 -2.18 -15.10
CA LYS A 86 8.65 -1.68 -13.73
C LYS A 86 9.80 -0.69 -13.66
N VAL A 87 10.86 -0.87 -14.48
CA VAL A 87 11.93 0.12 -14.62
C VAL A 87 11.36 1.46 -15.07
N GLU A 88 10.55 1.47 -16.13
CA GLU A 88 9.85 2.69 -16.59
C GLU A 88 8.99 3.32 -15.47
N TYR A 89 8.30 2.50 -14.67
CA TYR A 89 7.46 2.99 -13.59
C TYR A 89 8.26 3.65 -12.46
N VAL A 90 9.35 3.03 -12.02
CA VAL A 90 10.20 3.62 -10.96
C VAL A 90 10.89 4.89 -11.45
N GLU A 91 11.28 4.98 -12.72
CA GLU A 91 11.84 6.19 -13.32
C GLU A 91 10.79 7.33 -13.40
N ASN A 92 9.53 7.04 -13.75
CA ASN A 92 8.46 8.03 -13.78
C ASN A 92 8.14 8.58 -12.37
N ILE A 93 8.11 7.71 -11.38
CA ILE A 93 7.92 8.10 -9.98
C ILE A 93 9.11 8.96 -9.52
N ALA A 94 10.34 8.54 -9.81
CA ALA A 94 11.54 9.28 -9.46
C ALA A 94 11.53 10.69 -10.07
N ARG A 95 11.10 10.81 -11.32
CA ARG A 95 10.97 12.10 -12.01
C ARG A 95 9.94 12.99 -11.32
N ALA A 96 8.75 12.47 -11.00
CA ALA A 96 7.70 13.22 -10.32
C ALA A 96 8.15 13.77 -8.96
N PHE A 97 8.97 13.01 -8.22
CA PHE A 97 9.54 13.48 -6.96
C PHE A 97 10.64 14.52 -7.17
N ALA A 98 11.57 14.29 -8.12
CA ALA A 98 12.71 15.18 -8.37
C ALA A 98 12.28 16.52 -8.96
N GLU A 99 11.29 16.55 -9.84
CA GLU A 99 10.75 17.77 -10.48
C GLU A 99 9.78 18.53 -9.54
N GLY A 100 9.40 17.94 -8.41
CA GLY A 100 8.53 18.56 -7.42
C GLY A 100 7.04 18.49 -7.77
N ASP A 101 6.66 17.73 -8.80
CA ASP A 101 5.28 17.49 -9.19
C ASP A 101 4.51 16.72 -8.12
N LEU A 102 5.21 15.89 -7.34
CA LEU A 102 4.66 15.11 -6.25
C LEU A 102 5.22 15.58 -4.90
N SER A 103 4.53 16.50 -4.25
CA SER A 103 4.86 16.97 -2.90
C SER A 103 4.07 16.21 -1.84
N VAL A 104 4.75 15.41 -1.02
CA VAL A 104 4.13 14.68 0.10
C VAL A 104 3.48 15.64 1.10
N ALA A 105 4.07 16.81 1.33
CA ALA A 105 3.51 17.83 2.21
C ALA A 105 2.14 18.33 1.71
N GLN A 106 2.02 18.58 0.41
CA GLN A 106 0.74 18.98 -0.22
C GLN A 106 -0.27 17.83 -0.18
N LEU A 107 0.17 16.59 -0.43
CA LEU A 107 -0.71 15.42 -0.40
C LEU A 107 -1.27 15.15 1.01
N ARG A 108 -0.54 15.50 2.07
CA ARG A 108 -1.04 15.40 3.45
C ARG A 108 -2.25 16.28 3.71
N GLU A 109 -2.32 17.45 3.05
CA GLU A 109 -3.43 18.42 3.16
C GLU A 109 -4.55 18.15 2.14
N THR A 110 -4.36 17.17 1.24
CA THR A 110 -5.33 16.83 0.19
C THR A 110 -6.25 15.71 0.66
N ALA A 111 -7.53 15.76 0.28
CA ALA A 111 -8.47 14.68 0.51
C ALA A 111 -8.06 13.40 -0.25
N ASP A 112 -8.43 12.22 0.29
CA ASP A 112 -7.97 10.92 -0.23
C ASP A 112 -8.26 10.72 -1.72
N ASP A 113 -9.42 11.15 -2.23
CA ASP A 113 -9.74 11.05 -3.65
C ASP A 113 -8.82 11.94 -4.50
N GLY A 114 -8.53 13.16 -4.05
CA GLY A 114 -7.57 14.03 -4.72
C GLY A 114 -6.14 13.48 -4.69
N VAL A 115 -5.76 12.76 -3.62
CA VAL A 115 -4.48 12.04 -3.57
C VAL A 115 -4.45 10.91 -4.60
N ARG A 116 -5.55 10.13 -4.71
CA ARG A 116 -5.65 9.05 -5.72
C ARG A 116 -5.56 9.60 -7.14
N ASP A 117 -6.31 10.66 -7.44
CA ASP A 117 -6.30 11.30 -8.75
C ASP A 117 -4.89 11.75 -9.13
N ARG A 118 -4.21 12.47 -8.22
CA ARG A 118 -2.86 12.98 -8.46
C ARG A 118 -1.83 11.86 -8.66
N LEU A 119 -1.89 10.82 -7.84
CA LEU A 119 -0.96 9.69 -7.95
C LEU A 119 -1.17 8.88 -9.21
N THR A 120 -2.42 8.66 -9.64
CA THR A 120 -2.75 7.87 -10.83
C THR A 120 -2.45 8.60 -12.15
N GLU A 121 -2.15 9.90 -12.14
CA GLU A 121 -1.57 10.61 -13.30
C GLU A 121 -0.16 10.11 -13.63
N ILE A 122 0.57 9.53 -12.63
CA ILE A 122 1.91 8.99 -12.84
C ILE A 122 1.79 7.60 -13.47
N ARG A 123 2.32 7.43 -14.69
CA ARG A 123 2.31 6.14 -15.35
C ARG A 123 3.07 5.09 -14.54
N GLY A 124 2.36 4.04 -14.15
CA GLY A 124 2.87 2.98 -13.27
C GLY A 124 2.24 2.97 -11.88
N VAL A 125 1.56 4.05 -11.52
CA VAL A 125 0.80 4.15 -10.27
C VAL A 125 -0.68 3.93 -10.56
N GLY A 126 -1.18 2.76 -10.20
CA GLY A 126 -2.62 2.44 -10.30
C GLY A 126 -3.37 2.70 -8.99
N PRO A 127 -4.70 2.50 -8.99
CA PRO A 127 -5.53 2.72 -7.79
C PRO A 127 -5.04 1.92 -6.57
N TRP A 128 -4.59 0.68 -6.75
CA TRP A 128 -4.02 -0.13 -5.67
C TRP A 128 -2.75 0.50 -5.08
N THR A 129 -1.84 0.99 -5.93
CA THR A 129 -0.61 1.66 -5.47
C THR A 129 -0.93 2.97 -4.75
N ALA A 130 -1.95 3.70 -5.21
CA ALA A 130 -2.42 4.91 -4.54
C ALA A 130 -3.04 4.60 -3.16
N ASP A 131 -3.81 3.53 -3.01
CA ASP A 131 -4.30 3.09 -1.70
C ASP A 131 -3.16 2.68 -0.76
N MET A 132 -2.12 1.99 -1.26
CA MET A 132 -0.92 1.68 -0.47
C MET A 132 -0.19 2.94 -0.01
N PHE A 133 -0.13 3.98 -0.86
CA PHE A 133 0.45 5.26 -0.49
C PHE A 133 -0.36 5.95 0.62
N LEU A 134 -1.69 5.97 0.50
CA LEU A 134 -2.57 6.53 1.53
C LEU A 134 -2.34 5.87 2.89
N ILE A 135 -2.31 4.54 2.93
CA ILE A 135 -2.15 3.77 4.18
C ILE A 135 -0.73 3.91 4.74
N PHE A 136 0.30 3.65 3.91
CA PHE A 136 1.67 3.45 4.41
C PHE A 136 2.55 4.70 4.33
N VAL A 137 2.20 5.70 3.53
CA VAL A 137 2.96 6.96 3.43
C VAL A 137 2.25 8.10 4.16
N LEU A 138 0.95 8.25 3.95
CA LEU A 138 0.18 9.32 4.58
C LEU A 138 -0.43 8.91 5.92
N ALA A 139 -0.40 7.61 6.27
CA ALA A 139 -1.01 7.03 7.47
C ALA A 139 -2.51 7.37 7.58
N ARG A 140 -3.23 7.32 6.45
CA ARG A 140 -4.68 7.52 6.47
C ARG A 140 -5.34 6.34 7.18
N GLU A 141 -6.17 6.64 8.18
CA GLU A 141 -6.75 5.61 9.05
C GLU A 141 -7.96 4.91 8.42
N ASP A 142 -8.59 5.53 7.42
CA ASP A 142 -9.87 5.07 6.87
C ASP A 142 -9.83 4.73 5.37
N VAL A 143 -8.87 3.88 4.97
CA VAL A 143 -8.73 3.36 3.61
C VAL A 143 -9.02 1.86 3.59
N PHE A 144 -9.89 1.43 2.65
CA PHE A 144 -10.17 0.01 2.40
C PHE A 144 -9.74 -0.36 0.97
N PRO A 145 -8.55 -0.97 0.80
CA PRO A 145 -7.98 -1.24 -0.52
C PRO A 145 -8.56 -2.52 -1.13
N VAL A 146 -9.86 -2.51 -1.48
CA VAL A 146 -10.56 -3.68 -2.03
C VAL A 146 -9.99 -4.19 -3.36
N GLY A 147 -9.14 -3.39 -4.02
CA GLY A 147 -8.34 -3.82 -5.18
C GLY A 147 -7.23 -4.81 -4.82
N ASP A 148 -6.82 -4.84 -3.56
CA ASP A 148 -5.78 -5.74 -3.07
C ASP A 148 -6.26 -7.19 -2.97
N LEU A 149 -5.43 -8.13 -3.49
CA LEU A 149 -5.79 -9.55 -3.47
C LEU A 149 -5.75 -10.14 -2.06
N GLY A 150 -4.80 -9.70 -1.23
CA GLY A 150 -4.69 -10.14 0.17
C GLY A 150 -5.93 -9.73 0.96
N ILE A 151 -6.38 -8.48 0.80
CA ILE A 151 -7.64 -8.00 1.41
C ILE A 151 -8.83 -8.86 0.98
N ARG A 152 -8.96 -9.15 -0.32
CA ARG A 152 -10.08 -9.97 -0.82
C ARG A 152 -10.02 -11.41 -0.31
N LYS A 153 -8.83 -11.98 -0.20
CA LYS A 153 -8.63 -13.30 0.41
C LYS A 153 -8.96 -13.29 1.90
N GLY A 154 -8.53 -12.27 2.66
CA GLY A 154 -8.88 -12.11 4.07
C GLY A 154 -10.40 -11.98 4.27
N MET A 155 -11.08 -11.22 3.41
CA MET A 155 -12.55 -11.13 3.43
C MET A 155 -13.24 -12.47 3.09
N ALA A 156 -12.67 -13.23 2.16
CA ALA A 156 -13.17 -14.56 1.83
C ALA A 156 -12.98 -15.53 3.00
N GLU A 157 -11.81 -15.55 3.62
CA GLU A 157 -11.45 -16.43 4.74
C GLU A 157 -12.30 -16.15 5.98
N LEU A 158 -12.43 -14.89 6.36
CA LEU A 158 -13.11 -14.52 7.61
C LEU A 158 -14.63 -14.43 7.47
N TYR A 159 -15.10 -13.94 6.32
CA TYR A 159 -16.51 -13.58 6.14
C TYR A 159 -17.22 -14.38 5.04
N GLY A 160 -16.51 -15.28 4.36
CA GLY A 160 -17.09 -16.14 3.31
C GLY A 160 -17.47 -15.39 2.03
N TYR A 161 -16.91 -14.21 1.75
CA TYR A 161 -17.15 -13.50 0.50
C TYR A 161 -16.51 -14.22 -0.68
N ASP A 162 -17.17 -14.13 -1.85
CA ASP A 162 -16.50 -14.40 -3.11
C ASP A 162 -15.42 -13.33 -3.34
N THR A 163 -14.21 -13.74 -3.75
CA THR A 163 -13.08 -12.81 -3.99
C THR A 163 -13.36 -11.75 -5.06
N ASP A 164 -14.38 -11.94 -5.89
CA ASP A 164 -14.79 -10.99 -6.92
C ASP A 164 -15.93 -10.05 -6.45
N ASP A 165 -16.57 -10.34 -5.30
CA ASP A 165 -17.62 -9.47 -4.72
C ASP A 165 -17.04 -8.24 -4.01
N ARG A 166 -16.39 -7.39 -4.78
CA ARG A 166 -15.82 -6.13 -4.26
C ARG A 166 -16.87 -5.17 -3.71
N ALA A 167 -18.08 -5.20 -4.23
CA ALA A 167 -19.15 -4.32 -3.77
C ALA A 167 -19.66 -4.73 -2.38
N GLY A 168 -19.90 -6.03 -2.18
CA GLY A 168 -20.26 -6.58 -0.86
C GLY A 168 -19.18 -6.34 0.18
N MET A 169 -17.90 -6.55 -0.19
CA MET A 169 -16.76 -6.29 0.70
C MET A 169 -16.66 -4.81 1.12
N ARG A 170 -16.88 -3.85 0.19
CA ARG A 170 -16.92 -2.42 0.54
C ARG A 170 -18.04 -2.10 1.50
N ALA A 171 -19.25 -2.59 1.22
CA ALA A 171 -20.40 -2.39 2.09
C ALA A 171 -20.17 -2.99 3.49
N HIS A 172 -19.54 -4.17 3.57
CA HIS A 172 -19.16 -4.78 4.82
C HIS A 172 -18.17 -3.90 5.61
N ALA A 173 -17.15 -3.36 4.94
CA ALA A 173 -16.10 -2.55 5.56
C ALA A 173 -16.60 -1.21 6.15
N GLU A 174 -17.81 -0.74 5.81
CA GLU A 174 -18.41 0.46 6.39
C GLU A 174 -18.52 0.39 7.93
N ARG A 175 -18.66 -0.82 8.49
CA ARG A 175 -18.75 -1.03 9.95
C ARG A 175 -17.46 -0.71 10.69
N TRP A 176 -16.31 -0.67 9.99
CA TRP A 176 -15.00 -0.38 10.58
C TRP A 176 -14.61 1.10 10.48
N GLN A 177 -15.47 1.93 9.87
CA GLN A 177 -15.20 3.38 9.83
C GLN A 177 -15.11 3.95 11.24
N PRO A 178 -14.17 4.88 11.46
CA PRO A 178 -13.20 5.48 10.54
C PRO A 178 -11.83 4.76 10.53
N TYR A 179 -11.77 3.47 10.83
CA TYR A 179 -10.54 2.69 11.06
C TYR A 179 -10.33 1.55 10.06
N ARG A 180 -10.79 1.72 8.80
CA ARG A 180 -10.71 0.68 7.76
C ARG A 180 -9.27 0.29 7.40
N SER A 181 -8.29 1.20 7.55
CA SER A 181 -6.87 0.88 7.35
C SER A 181 -6.35 -0.08 8.42
N TYR A 182 -6.77 0.10 9.67
CA TYR A 182 -6.44 -0.84 10.75
C TYR A 182 -7.07 -2.21 10.50
N ALA A 183 -8.35 -2.27 10.11
CA ALA A 183 -9.00 -3.52 9.73
C ALA A 183 -8.24 -4.23 8.59
N SER A 184 -7.78 -3.49 7.59
CA SER A 184 -6.98 -4.00 6.48
C SER A 184 -5.69 -4.67 6.95
N ARG A 185 -5.04 -4.14 8.01
CA ARG A 185 -3.84 -4.75 8.61
C ARG A 185 -4.10 -6.16 9.14
N TYR A 186 -5.25 -6.37 9.79
CA TYR A 186 -5.63 -7.69 10.29
C TYR A 186 -6.10 -8.62 9.17
N LEU A 187 -6.78 -8.10 8.15
CA LEU A 187 -7.17 -8.91 6.99
C LEU A 187 -5.97 -9.49 6.24
N TRP A 188 -4.87 -8.75 6.12
CA TRP A 188 -3.62 -9.30 5.58
C TRP A 188 -3.07 -10.42 6.47
N ARG A 189 -3.13 -10.28 7.81
CA ARG A 189 -2.68 -11.31 8.74
C ARG A 189 -3.50 -12.58 8.73
N ALA A 190 -4.75 -12.52 8.29
CA ALA A 190 -5.61 -13.69 8.16
C ALA A 190 -5.16 -14.65 7.04
N VAL A 191 -4.30 -14.18 6.12
CA VAL A 191 -3.86 -14.94 4.93
C VAL A 191 -2.34 -15.05 4.76
N ASP A 192 -1.58 -14.56 5.74
CA ASP A 192 -0.11 -14.67 5.81
C ASP A 192 0.38 -16.06 6.23
#